data_4d8166b638204970423f18d79bffa214
#
_entry.id   4d8166b638204970423f18d79bffa214
#
_cell.length_a   1.000
_cell.length_b   1.000
_cell.length_c   1.000
_cell.angle_alpha   90.00
_cell.angle_beta   90.00
_cell.angle_gamma   90.00
#
_symmetry.space_group_name_H-M   'P 1'
#
loop_
_entity.id
_entity.type
_entity.pdbx_description
1 polymer ?
#
loop_
_entity_poly.entity_id
_entity_poly.type
_entity_poly.pdbx_seq_one_letter_code
_entity_poly.pdbx_strand_id
1 'polypeptide(L)'
;RDVAPSRGLGDVYKRQVYDAMVRLAQDFSLRYPLVDGQGNFGSVDGDPPAAYRYTEARMSRMAVEMLTDIEKDTIDWDPNFDETKKEPSVLPSRFPNLLVNGSSGIAVGMATNIPPHNLGEVIDGVICMIDNPDCTIDDLMQHIKGPDFPTGGIILGRRGIREAYYTGHGRIEVRAKTNIEEMPNGRSRIVVTEIPYQVNKAKLVEKIAELVHDKRIEGISDIRLSLIHISEPTRRSYIS
;
A
#
# COMPACT_ATOMS: atom_id res chain seq x y z
N ARG A 1 28.33 21.33 28.53
CA ARG A 1 29.19 20.95 27.39
C ARG A 1 28.77 19.71 26.64
N ASP A 2 27.69 19.02 26.88
CA ASP A 2 27.29 17.82 26.07
C ASP A 2 25.78 17.74 25.92
N VAL A 3 25.21 18.74 25.27
CA VAL A 3 23.78 18.77 24.92
C VAL A 3 23.54 18.25 23.48
N ALA A 4 24.60 17.92 22.75
CA ALA A 4 24.51 17.46 21.36
C ALA A 4 23.93 16.04 21.19
N PRO A 5 24.21 15.02 22.03
CA PRO A 5 23.67 13.68 21.82
C PRO A 5 22.16 13.57 22.01
N SER A 6 21.59 14.31 22.98
CA SER A 6 20.15 14.22 23.29
C SER A 6 19.26 14.91 22.23
N ARG A 7 19.77 15.93 21.56
CA ARG A 7 19.07 16.55 20.41
C ARG A 7 19.02 15.61 19.21
N GLY A 8 20.10 14.85 18.95
CA GLY A 8 20.14 13.88 17.88
C GLY A 8 19.15 12.74 18.04
N LEU A 9 19.02 12.19 19.25
CA LEU A 9 18.03 11.13 19.54
C LEU A 9 16.59 11.61 19.39
N GLY A 10 16.25 12.78 19.89
CA GLY A 10 14.91 13.36 19.74
C GLY A 10 14.52 13.58 18.26
N ASP A 11 15.46 14.00 17.43
CA ASP A 11 15.21 14.20 16.00
C ASP A 11 15.11 12.86 15.25
N VAL A 12 15.84 11.84 15.66
CA VAL A 12 15.73 10.47 15.12
C VAL A 12 14.35 9.90 15.43
N TYR A 13 13.86 9.98 16.66
CA TYR A 13 12.53 9.52 17.02
C TYR A 13 11.41 10.26 16.27
N LYS A 14 11.49 11.58 16.19
CA LYS A 14 10.52 12.37 15.43
C LYS A 14 10.47 11.97 13.97
N ARG A 15 11.63 11.70 13.37
CA ARG A 15 11.73 11.26 11.97
C ARG A 15 11.15 9.88 11.78
N GLN A 16 11.43 8.93 12.65
CA GLN A 16 10.87 7.57 12.58
C GLN A 16 9.33 7.57 12.65
N VAL A 17 8.76 8.33 13.60
CA VAL A 17 7.30 8.48 13.73
C VAL A 17 6.71 9.15 12.49
N TYR A 18 7.36 10.20 11.98
CA TYR A 18 6.91 10.88 10.79
C TYR A 18 6.95 9.98 9.55
N ASP A 19 8.03 9.24 9.34
CA ASP A 19 8.18 8.33 8.20
C ASP A 19 7.10 7.22 8.23
N ALA A 20 6.78 6.69 9.41
CA ALA A 20 5.68 5.74 9.59
C ALA A 20 4.32 6.38 9.26
N MET A 21 4.05 7.57 9.79
CA MET A 21 2.81 8.32 9.54
C MET A 21 2.65 8.67 8.07
N VAL A 22 3.73 9.03 7.38
CA VAL A 22 3.75 9.28 5.94
C VAL A 22 3.24 8.05 5.18
N ARG A 23 3.72 6.85 5.49
CA ARG A 23 3.24 5.63 4.83
C ARG A 23 1.76 5.38 5.06
N LEU A 24 1.25 5.70 6.25
CA LEU A 24 -0.17 5.55 6.59
C LEU A 24 -1.08 6.55 5.85
N ALA A 25 -0.51 7.64 5.33
CA ALA A 25 -1.22 8.65 4.55
C ALA A 25 -1.16 8.43 3.04
N GLN A 26 -0.25 7.58 2.55
CA GLN A 26 -0.05 7.36 1.11
C GLN A 26 -1.11 6.40 0.55
N ASP A 27 -1.93 6.89 -0.36
CA ASP A 27 -2.98 6.14 -1.06
C ASP A 27 -2.44 5.08 -2.04
N PHE A 28 -1.17 5.21 -2.45
CA PHE A 28 -0.47 4.21 -3.25
C PHE A 28 0.26 3.14 -2.40
N SER A 29 0.39 3.37 -1.09
CA SER A 29 1.00 2.43 -0.13
C SER A 29 -0.02 1.59 0.61
N LEU A 30 -1.15 2.19 1.01
CA LEU A 30 -2.25 1.54 1.70
C LEU A 30 -3.51 1.54 0.83
N ARG A 31 -4.22 0.41 0.80
CA ARG A 31 -5.51 0.32 0.10
C ARG A 31 -6.57 1.21 0.76
N TYR A 32 -6.53 1.31 2.08
CA TYR A 32 -7.37 2.19 2.90
C TYR A 32 -6.47 2.99 3.84
N PRO A 33 -6.09 4.23 3.48
CA PRO A 33 -5.23 5.07 4.31
C PRO A 33 -5.77 5.29 5.72
N LEU A 34 -4.89 5.21 6.71
CA LEU A 34 -5.22 5.40 8.12
C LEU A 34 -4.97 6.83 8.59
N VAL A 35 -4.22 7.60 7.83
CA VAL A 35 -3.96 9.02 8.07
C VAL A 35 -4.54 9.83 6.92
N ASP A 36 -5.32 10.84 7.27
CA ASP A 36 -5.78 11.90 6.37
C ASP A 36 -4.74 13.02 6.42
N GLY A 37 -3.92 13.09 5.36
CA GLY A 37 -2.78 13.98 5.26
C GLY A 37 -3.07 15.20 4.40
N GLN A 38 -2.64 16.37 4.87
CA GLN A 38 -2.68 17.60 4.10
C GLN A 38 -1.25 18.11 3.85
N GLY A 39 -0.92 18.31 2.58
CA GLY A 39 0.43 18.65 2.13
C GLY A 39 1.05 17.56 1.27
N ASN A 40 2.37 17.61 1.07
CA ASN A 40 3.10 16.63 0.27
C ASN A 40 3.59 15.46 1.12
N PHE A 41 2.96 14.30 0.96
CA PHE A 41 3.32 13.01 1.60
C PHE A 41 4.09 12.07 0.66
N GLY A 42 4.72 12.61 -0.39
CA GLY A 42 5.41 11.83 -1.39
C GLY A 42 4.52 11.45 -2.57
N SER A 43 5.11 10.81 -3.57
CA SER A 43 4.39 10.38 -4.78
C SER A 43 4.77 8.97 -5.19
N VAL A 44 3.94 8.38 -6.04
CA VAL A 44 4.22 7.07 -6.67
C VAL A 44 5.45 7.13 -7.60
N ASP A 45 5.84 8.33 -8.01
CA ASP A 45 7.05 8.57 -8.80
C ASP A 45 8.34 8.43 -7.97
N GLY A 46 8.19 8.36 -6.63
CA GLY A 46 9.31 8.21 -5.70
C GLY A 46 9.80 9.52 -5.11
N ASP A 47 9.05 10.61 -5.28
CA ASP A 47 9.37 11.87 -4.63
C ASP A 47 9.26 11.73 -3.11
N PRO A 48 10.21 12.27 -2.36
CA PRO A 48 10.17 12.24 -0.91
C PRO A 48 9.03 13.14 -0.37
N PRO A 49 8.51 12.83 0.82
CA PRO A 49 7.57 13.72 1.49
C PRO A 49 8.24 15.04 1.88
N ALA A 50 7.44 16.08 2.00
CA ALA A 50 7.91 17.35 2.55
C ALA A 50 8.33 17.19 4.04
N ALA A 51 9.13 18.10 4.55
CA ALA A 51 9.48 18.09 5.96
C ALA A 51 8.20 18.25 6.82
N TYR A 52 8.14 17.60 7.99
CA TYR A 52 6.97 17.51 8.86
C TYR A 52 6.33 18.88 9.22
N ARG A 53 7.12 19.97 9.22
CA ARG A 53 6.63 21.34 9.49
C ARG A 53 5.76 21.92 8.38
N TYR A 54 5.69 21.26 7.21
CA TYR A 54 4.89 21.68 6.06
C TYR A 54 3.69 20.74 5.80
N THR A 55 3.44 19.80 6.70
CA THR A 55 2.37 18.83 6.55
C THR A 55 1.48 18.81 7.77
N GLU A 56 0.20 18.54 7.57
CA GLU A 56 -0.77 18.27 8.61
C GLU A 56 -1.28 16.86 8.50
N ALA A 57 -1.60 16.23 9.62
CA ALA A 57 -2.09 14.86 9.66
C ALA A 57 -3.24 14.72 10.64
N ARG A 58 -4.26 13.97 10.25
CA ARG A 58 -5.41 13.61 11.08
C ARG A 58 -5.66 12.12 10.95
N MET A 59 -6.29 11.51 11.94
CA MET A 59 -6.77 10.15 11.81
C MET A 59 -7.90 10.08 10.78
N SER A 60 -7.82 9.13 9.86
CA SER A 60 -8.93 8.82 8.98
C SER A 60 -10.07 8.15 9.76
N ARG A 61 -11.27 8.05 9.16
CA ARG A 61 -12.39 7.30 9.76
C ARG A 61 -12.03 5.85 10.03
N MET A 62 -11.26 5.23 9.13
CA MET A 62 -10.78 3.85 9.31
C MET A 62 -9.87 3.73 10.54
N ALA A 63 -8.98 4.68 10.78
CA ALA A 63 -8.13 4.68 11.97
C ALA A 63 -8.94 4.85 13.27
N VAL A 64 -10.00 5.66 13.24
CA VAL A 64 -10.90 5.81 14.39
C VAL A 64 -11.60 4.48 14.72
N GLU A 65 -12.06 3.73 13.71
CA GLU A 65 -12.67 2.40 13.93
C GLU A 65 -11.69 1.37 14.50
N MET A 66 -10.39 1.52 14.24
CA MET A 66 -9.38 0.65 14.86
C MET A 66 -9.18 0.91 16.34
N LEU A 67 -9.45 2.13 16.81
CA LEU A 67 -9.29 2.55 18.21
C LEU A 67 -10.61 2.48 19.00
N THR A 68 -11.72 2.24 18.34
CA THR A 68 -13.02 2.20 19.00
C THR A 68 -13.04 1.10 20.06
N ASP A 69 -13.55 1.45 21.25
CA ASP A 69 -13.64 0.58 22.41
C ASP A 69 -12.31 0.22 23.10
N ILE A 70 -11.19 0.91 22.78
CA ILE A 70 -9.88 0.65 23.39
C ILE A 70 -9.87 0.82 24.92
N GLU A 71 -10.76 1.68 25.45
CA GLU A 71 -10.89 1.94 26.90
C GLU A 71 -11.86 0.97 27.63
N LYS A 72 -12.43 0.00 26.88
CA LYS A 72 -13.48 -0.90 27.40
C LYS A 72 -12.96 -2.30 27.78
N ASP A 73 -11.70 -2.42 28.16
CA ASP A 73 -11.07 -3.72 28.53
C ASP A 73 -11.16 -4.77 27.41
N THR A 74 -10.95 -4.31 26.19
CA THR A 74 -11.02 -5.14 24.98
C THR A 74 -9.68 -5.68 24.53
N ILE A 75 -8.58 -5.21 25.15
CA ILE A 75 -7.21 -5.52 24.79
C ILE A 75 -6.32 -5.59 26.03
N ASP A 76 -5.18 -6.28 25.90
CA ASP A 76 -4.14 -6.29 26.91
C ASP A 76 -3.22 -5.07 26.79
N TRP A 77 -2.66 -4.65 27.92
CA TRP A 77 -1.78 -3.49 28.02
C TRP A 77 -0.43 -3.92 28.59
N ASP A 78 0.61 -3.70 27.81
CA ASP A 78 1.99 -3.98 28.18
C ASP A 78 2.68 -2.72 28.74
N PRO A 79 3.65 -2.85 29.66
CA PRO A 79 4.47 -1.72 30.05
C PRO A 79 5.36 -1.28 28.88
N ASN A 80 5.56 0.03 28.72
CA ASN A 80 6.51 0.55 27.75
C ASN A 80 7.96 0.27 28.21
N PHE A 81 8.96 0.63 27.39
CA PHE A 81 10.36 0.30 27.65
C PHE A 81 10.90 0.75 29.02
N ASP A 82 10.48 1.90 29.51
CA ASP A 82 10.89 2.48 30.82
C ASP A 82 9.90 2.18 31.95
N GLU A 83 8.87 1.39 31.70
CA GLU A 83 7.80 1.00 32.63
C GLU A 83 7.02 2.18 33.24
N THR A 84 7.17 3.38 32.69
CA THR A 84 6.49 4.59 33.19
C THR A 84 5.05 4.69 32.68
N LYS A 85 4.72 4.03 31.56
CA LYS A 85 3.39 4.03 30.94
C LYS A 85 3.04 2.65 30.43
N LYS A 86 1.76 2.47 30.11
CA LYS A 86 1.28 1.27 29.43
C LYS A 86 0.96 1.59 27.99
N GLU A 87 1.21 0.65 27.12
CA GLU A 87 0.85 0.70 25.70
C GLU A 87 0.00 -0.53 25.33
N PRO A 88 -0.90 -0.40 24.34
CA PRO A 88 -1.74 -1.51 23.92
C PRO A 88 -0.90 -2.55 23.21
N SER A 89 -1.03 -3.84 23.61
CA SER A 89 -0.36 -4.95 22.91
C SER A 89 -0.86 -5.11 21.46
N VAL A 90 -2.16 -4.87 21.25
CA VAL A 90 -2.83 -4.83 19.94
C VAL A 90 -3.92 -3.77 19.95
N LEU A 91 -4.37 -3.33 18.78
CA LEU A 91 -5.55 -2.45 18.68
C LEU A 91 -6.83 -3.30 18.57
N PRO A 92 -7.97 -2.84 19.16
CA PRO A 92 -9.23 -3.60 19.15
C PRO A 92 -9.79 -3.85 17.76
N SER A 93 -9.56 -2.95 16.84
CA SER A 93 -9.92 -2.98 15.41
C SER A 93 -11.25 -3.66 15.07
N ARG A 94 -12.26 -2.88 14.71
CA ARG A 94 -13.57 -3.40 14.31
C ARG A 94 -13.60 -4.07 12.94
N PHE A 95 -12.51 -4.02 12.20
CA PHE A 95 -12.37 -4.69 10.91
C PHE A 95 -10.99 -5.35 10.80
N PRO A 96 -10.83 -6.40 10.00
CA PRO A 96 -9.58 -7.15 9.89
C PRO A 96 -8.54 -6.38 9.06
N ASN A 97 -7.95 -5.33 9.65
CA ASN A 97 -7.00 -4.44 8.99
C ASN A 97 -5.79 -5.17 8.40
N LEU A 98 -5.33 -6.25 9.04
CA LEU A 98 -4.21 -7.04 8.52
C LEU A 98 -4.49 -7.60 7.12
N LEU A 99 -5.73 -8.02 6.84
CA LEU A 99 -6.11 -8.53 5.53
C LEU A 99 -6.46 -7.38 4.57
N VAL A 100 -7.12 -6.35 5.07
CA VAL A 100 -7.60 -5.22 4.25
C VAL A 100 -6.47 -4.37 3.71
N ASN A 101 -5.51 -3.98 4.55
CA ASN A 101 -4.34 -3.19 4.14
C ASN A 101 -3.10 -4.03 3.86
N GLY A 102 -3.12 -5.30 4.25
CA GLY A 102 -1.95 -6.17 4.13
C GLY A 102 -0.85 -5.84 5.14
N SER A 103 0.24 -6.55 5.04
CA SER A 103 1.45 -6.31 5.83
C SER A 103 2.68 -6.78 5.08
N SER A 104 3.77 -6.04 5.20
CA SER A 104 5.06 -6.43 4.65
C SER A 104 6.13 -6.19 5.71
N GLY A 105 6.90 -7.22 6.02
CA GLY A 105 7.95 -7.15 7.02
C GLY A 105 9.01 -8.21 6.84
N ILE A 106 10.22 -7.88 7.23
CA ILE A 106 11.39 -8.76 7.19
C ILE A 106 11.91 -8.90 8.62
N ALA A 107 11.95 -10.12 9.11
CA ALA A 107 12.54 -10.47 10.40
C ALA A 107 13.71 -11.44 10.21
N VAL A 108 14.44 -11.72 11.29
CA VAL A 108 15.53 -12.71 11.24
C VAL A 108 14.92 -14.10 11.02
N GLY A 109 15.26 -14.72 9.91
CA GLY A 109 14.83 -16.07 9.57
C GLY A 109 13.43 -16.20 8.97
N MET A 110 12.65 -15.10 8.89
CA MET A 110 11.33 -15.13 8.26
C MET A 110 10.95 -13.77 7.67
N ALA A 111 10.04 -13.80 6.70
CA ALA A 111 9.45 -12.59 6.11
C ALA A 111 7.95 -12.79 5.95
N THR A 112 7.19 -11.69 6.00
CA THR A 112 5.77 -11.68 5.68
C THR A 112 5.51 -10.70 4.55
N ASN A 113 4.57 -11.05 3.66
CA ASN A 113 4.13 -10.18 2.58
C ASN A 113 2.66 -10.49 2.27
N ILE A 114 1.78 -9.96 3.09
CA ILE A 114 0.32 -10.13 2.95
C ILE A 114 -0.18 -9.00 2.05
N PRO A 115 -0.77 -9.30 0.89
CA PRO A 115 -1.31 -8.26 0.01
C PRO A 115 -2.59 -7.65 0.59
N PRO A 116 -2.93 -6.40 0.21
CA PRO A 116 -4.20 -5.78 0.58
C PRO A 116 -5.38 -6.44 -0.15
N HIS A 117 -6.59 -6.32 0.45
CA HIS A 117 -7.83 -6.87 -0.07
C HIS A 117 -8.97 -5.86 -0.01
N ASN A 118 -10.02 -6.10 -0.79
CA ASN A 118 -11.21 -5.27 -0.79
C ASN A 118 -11.98 -5.43 0.52
N LEU A 119 -12.29 -4.31 1.18
CA LEU A 119 -12.98 -4.30 2.48
C LEU A 119 -14.35 -4.98 2.42
N GLY A 120 -15.13 -4.73 1.35
CA GLY A 120 -16.44 -5.36 1.18
C GLY A 120 -16.35 -6.88 1.07
N GLU A 121 -15.46 -7.38 0.23
CA GLU A 121 -15.20 -8.82 0.06
C GLU A 121 -14.75 -9.47 1.38
N VAL A 122 -13.90 -8.79 2.14
CA VAL A 122 -13.41 -9.29 3.44
C VAL A 122 -14.54 -9.32 4.47
N ILE A 123 -15.40 -8.30 4.52
CA ILE A 123 -16.57 -8.28 5.42
C ILE A 123 -17.54 -9.39 5.04
N ASP A 124 -17.82 -9.60 3.75
CA ASP A 124 -18.67 -10.72 3.30
C ASP A 124 -18.10 -12.08 3.73
N GLY A 125 -16.77 -12.24 3.68
CA GLY A 125 -16.10 -13.42 4.22
C GLY A 125 -16.26 -13.57 5.73
N VAL A 126 -16.17 -12.48 6.50
CA VAL A 126 -16.44 -12.50 7.95
C VAL A 126 -17.86 -12.88 8.26
N ILE A 127 -18.84 -12.33 7.53
CA ILE A 127 -20.26 -12.70 7.67
C ILE A 127 -20.46 -14.19 7.39
N CYS A 128 -19.86 -14.71 6.32
CA CYS A 128 -19.89 -16.12 5.99
C CYS A 128 -19.38 -17.00 7.14
N MET A 129 -18.28 -16.60 7.80
CA MET A 129 -17.75 -17.32 8.98
C MET A 129 -18.65 -17.23 10.22
N ILE A 130 -19.36 -16.12 10.40
CA ILE A 130 -20.31 -15.96 11.52
C ILE A 130 -21.53 -16.86 11.30
N ASP A 131 -22.04 -16.89 10.07
CA ASP A 131 -23.22 -17.69 9.72
C ASP A 131 -22.92 -19.20 9.66
N ASN A 132 -21.71 -19.55 9.26
CA ASN A 132 -21.21 -20.92 9.18
C ASN A 132 -19.77 -21.03 9.71
N PRO A 133 -19.59 -21.31 11.01
CA PRO A 133 -18.24 -21.45 11.62
C PRO A 133 -17.37 -22.56 11.01
N ASP A 134 -17.99 -23.54 10.34
CA ASP A 134 -17.30 -24.65 9.68
C ASP A 134 -16.99 -24.37 8.20
N CYS A 135 -17.13 -23.10 7.74
CA CYS A 135 -16.85 -22.74 6.37
C CYS A 135 -15.38 -23.02 5.99
N THR A 136 -15.19 -23.51 4.78
CA THR A 136 -13.88 -23.86 4.24
C THR A 136 -13.19 -22.65 3.58
N ILE A 137 -11.90 -22.78 3.29
CA ILE A 137 -11.17 -21.76 2.51
C ILE A 137 -11.81 -21.55 1.14
N ASP A 138 -12.33 -22.61 0.50
CA ASP A 138 -13.02 -22.50 -0.78
C ASP A 138 -14.32 -21.67 -0.67
N ASP A 139 -15.06 -21.79 0.43
CA ASP A 139 -16.25 -20.97 0.68
C ASP A 139 -15.88 -19.50 0.87
N LEU A 140 -14.85 -19.21 1.64
CA LEU A 140 -14.32 -17.86 1.82
C LEU A 140 -13.82 -17.25 0.50
N MET A 141 -13.21 -18.05 -0.37
CA MET A 141 -12.75 -17.60 -1.69
C MET A 141 -13.88 -17.29 -2.68
N GLN A 142 -15.12 -17.65 -2.39
CA GLN A 142 -16.28 -17.18 -3.16
C GLN A 142 -16.54 -15.70 -2.90
N HIS A 143 -16.23 -15.21 -1.70
CA HIS A 143 -16.36 -13.82 -1.29
C HIS A 143 -15.05 -13.05 -1.55
N ILE A 144 -13.92 -13.54 -1.03
CA ILE A 144 -12.59 -12.92 -1.16
C ILE A 144 -11.90 -13.52 -2.38
N LYS A 145 -12.01 -12.85 -3.52
CA LYS A 145 -11.55 -13.37 -4.82
C LYS A 145 -10.04 -13.27 -5.01
N GLY A 146 -9.39 -12.36 -4.31
CA GLY A 146 -7.96 -12.14 -4.40
C GLY A 146 -7.52 -10.76 -3.90
N PRO A 147 -6.24 -10.43 -4.01
CA PRO A 147 -5.71 -9.12 -3.65
C PRO A 147 -6.36 -7.98 -4.42
N ASP A 148 -6.52 -6.84 -3.74
CA ASP A 148 -6.99 -5.58 -4.30
C ASP A 148 -5.93 -4.48 -4.06
N PHE A 149 -5.10 -4.25 -5.07
CA PHE A 149 -3.97 -3.34 -4.95
C PHE A 149 -4.38 -1.88 -5.15
N PRO A 150 -3.89 -0.93 -4.33
CA PRO A 150 -4.24 0.49 -4.45
C PRO A 150 -3.80 1.10 -5.79
N THR A 151 -2.73 0.60 -6.39
CA THR A 151 -2.22 1.07 -7.69
C THR A 151 -2.83 0.34 -8.88
N GLY A 152 -3.74 -0.62 -8.65
CA GLY A 152 -4.37 -1.43 -9.70
C GLY A 152 -3.42 -2.48 -10.27
N GLY A 153 -3.50 -2.68 -11.58
CA GLY A 153 -2.78 -3.72 -12.28
C GLY A 153 -3.62 -4.96 -12.57
N ILE A 154 -3.04 -5.89 -13.28
CA ILE A 154 -3.70 -7.13 -13.71
C ILE A 154 -2.98 -8.32 -13.10
N ILE A 155 -3.67 -9.11 -12.29
CA ILE A 155 -3.14 -10.37 -11.75
C ILE A 155 -3.20 -11.45 -12.82
N LEU A 156 -2.09 -12.13 -13.03
CA LEU A 156 -1.97 -13.21 -14.03
C LEU A 156 -2.31 -14.57 -13.43
N GLY A 157 -3.55 -15.00 -13.67
CA GLY A 157 -4.04 -16.29 -13.22
C GLY A 157 -4.45 -16.32 -11.74
N ARG A 158 -5.13 -17.39 -11.34
CA ARG A 158 -5.66 -17.59 -9.97
C ARG A 158 -4.88 -18.61 -9.14
N ARG A 159 -3.96 -19.35 -9.78
CA ARG A 159 -3.23 -20.44 -9.12
C ARG A 159 -2.43 -19.94 -7.92
N GLY A 160 -1.66 -18.84 -8.11
CA GLY A 160 -0.84 -18.29 -7.03
C GLY A 160 -1.65 -17.74 -5.86
N ILE A 161 -2.85 -17.16 -6.13
CA ILE A 161 -3.78 -16.70 -5.09
C ILE A 161 -4.28 -17.90 -4.26
N ARG A 162 -4.75 -18.95 -4.95
CA ARG A 162 -5.24 -20.16 -4.29
C ARG A 162 -4.15 -20.83 -3.46
N GLU A 163 -2.96 -20.97 -4.01
CA GLU A 163 -1.80 -21.52 -3.31
C GLU A 163 -1.45 -20.73 -2.05
N ALA A 164 -1.43 -19.39 -2.16
CA ALA A 164 -1.18 -18.49 -1.02
C ALA A 164 -2.21 -18.65 0.10
N TYR A 165 -3.49 -18.75 -0.24
CA TYR A 165 -4.57 -18.87 0.76
C TYR A 165 -4.61 -20.23 1.44
N TYR A 166 -4.26 -21.30 0.73
CA TYR A 166 -4.23 -22.66 1.30
C TYR A 166 -2.97 -22.96 2.12
N THR A 167 -1.82 -22.48 1.67
CA THR A 167 -0.53 -22.89 2.23
C THR A 167 0.19 -21.78 2.98
N GLY A 168 -0.29 -20.53 2.89
CA GLY A 168 0.43 -19.35 3.36
C GLY A 168 1.60 -18.94 2.45
N HIS A 169 1.87 -19.68 1.37
CA HIS A 169 2.92 -19.39 0.40
C HIS A 169 2.35 -19.45 -1.01
N GLY A 170 2.56 -18.40 -1.80
CA GLY A 170 2.11 -18.36 -3.18
C GLY A 170 2.81 -17.26 -3.96
N ARG A 171 2.92 -17.44 -5.28
CA ARG A 171 3.47 -16.44 -6.17
C ARG A 171 2.35 -15.80 -6.98
N ILE A 172 2.10 -14.53 -6.73
CA ILE A 172 1.12 -13.73 -7.44
C ILE A 172 1.86 -12.82 -8.40
N GLU A 173 1.64 -13.00 -9.69
CA GLU A 173 2.24 -12.18 -10.73
C GLU A 173 1.28 -11.06 -11.11
N VAL A 174 1.78 -9.83 -11.06
CA VAL A 174 1.02 -8.62 -11.39
C VAL A 174 1.70 -7.89 -12.53
N ARG A 175 0.95 -7.50 -13.53
CA ARG A 175 1.44 -6.65 -14.63
C ARG A 175 0.70 -5.32 -14.68
N ALA A 176 1.37 -4.35 -15.30
CA ALA A 176 0.79 -3.06 -15.58
C ALA A 176 -0.41 -3.19 -16.55
N LYS A 177 -1.37 -2.27 -16.42
CA LYS A 177 -2.43 -2.10 -17.41
C LYS A 177 -1.99 -1.11 -18.45
N THR A 178 -1.98 -1.55 -19.71
CA THR A 178 -1.46 -0.78 -20.84
C THR A 178 -2.46 -0.72 -21.97
N ASN A 179 -2.51 0.42 -22.66
CA ASN A 179 -3.26 0.62 -23.89
C ASN A 179 -2.30 1.06 -25.00
N ILE A 180 -2.54 0.61 -26.22
CA ILE A 180 -1.80 1.06 -27.40
C ILE A 180 -2.68 2.05 -28.13
N GLU A 181 -2.17 3.25 -28.38
CA GLU A 181 -2.86 4.31 -29.08
C GLU A 181 -2.10 4.63 -30.37
N GLU A 182 -2.81 4.68 -31.50
CA GLU A 182 -2.25 5.12 -32.77
C GLU A 182 -2.21 6.64 -32.84
N MET A 183 -1.08 7.20 -33.28
CA MET A 183 -0.89 8.62 -33.45
C MET A 183 -1.07 9.02 -34.92
N PRO A 184 -1.51 10.27 -35.22
CA PRO A 184 -1.74 10.74 -36.60
C PRO A 184 -0.53 10.66 -37.53
N ASN A 185 0.68 10.54 -36.98
CA ASN A 185 1.94 10.42 -37.71
C ASN A 185 2.35 8.98 -38.05
N GLY A 186 1.45 8.01 -37.89
CA GLY A 186 1.71 6.58 -38.14
C GLY A 186 2.58 5.91 -37.08
N ARG A 187 2.85 6.58 -35.94
CA ARG A 187 3.51 6.00 -34.77
C ARG A 187 2.47 5.52 -33.77
N SER A 188 2.86 4.55 -32.94
CA SER A 188 2.05 4.10 -31.81
C SER A 188 2.66 4.56 -30.51
N ARG A 189 1.84 4.82 -29.49
CA ARG A 189 2.29 5.01 -28.13
C ARG A 189 1.68 3.97 -27.20
N ILE A 190 2.46 3.52 -26.24
CA ILE A 190 2.00 2.66 -25.16
C ILE A 190 1.70 3.55 -23.96
N VAL A 191 0.44 3.58 -23.56
CA VAL A 191 -0.02 4.32 -22.37
C VAL A 191 -0.17 3.32 -21.23
N VAL A 192 0.58 3.53 -20.15
CA VAL A 192 0.50 2.73 -18.94
C VAL A 192 -0.41 3.47 -17.96
N THR A 193 -1.58 2.91 -17.66
CA THR A 193 -2.58 3.53 -16.77
C THR A 193 -2.51 3.05 -15.34
N GLU A 194 -2.02 1.83 -15.13
CA GLU A 194 -1.85 1.22 -13.80
C GLU A 194 -0.51 0.51 -13.75
N ILE A 195 0.22 0.64 -12.64
CA ILE A 195 1.48 -0.04 -12.40
C ILE A 195 1.35 -1.05 -11.26
N PRO A 196 2.14 -2.14 -11.24
CA PRO A 196 2.12 -3.10 -10.15
C PRO A 196 2.40 -2.44 -8.80
N TYR A 197 1.75 -2.96 -7.77
CA TYR A 197 1.90 -2.50 -6.39
C TYR A 197 3.35 -2.54 -5.93
N GLN A 198 3.77 -1.52 -5.16
CA GLN A 198 5.14 -1.33 -4.64
C GLN A 198 6.22 -1.12 -5.73
N VAL A 199 5.84 -0.91 -6.97
CA VAL A 199 6.78 -0.53 -8.04
C VAL A 199 6.96 0.98 -8.06
N ASN A 200 8.20 1.44 -7.94
CA ASN A 200 8.54 2.85 -8.13
C ASN A 200 8.53 3.18 -9.63
N LYS A 201 7.70 4.14 -10.01
CA LYS A 201 7.46 4.52 -11.41
C LYS A 201 8.72 5.11 -12.06
N ALA A 202 9.48 5.97 -11.37
CA ALA A 202 10.70 6.54 -11.91
C ALA A 202 11.75 5.46 -12.20
N LYS A 203 11.97 4.52 -11.25
CA LYS A 203 12.90 3.39 -11.45
C LYS A 203 12.44 2.45 -12.57
N LEU A 204 11.14 2.27 -12.75
CA LEU A 204 10.61 1.48 -13.86
C LEU A 204 10.95 2.12 -15.20
N VAL A 205 10.74 3.42 -15.34
CA VAL A 205 11.08 4.18 -16.56
C VAL A 205 12.58 4.15 -16.82
N GLU A 206 13.40 4.37 -15.80
CA GLU A 206 14.88 4.25 -15.89
C GLU A 206 15.28 2.87 -16.40
N LYS A 207 14.68 1.80 -15.83
CA LYS A 207 14.97 0.43 -16.26
C LYS A 207 14.58 0.16 -17.71
N ILE A 208 13.47 0.70 -18.18
CA ILE A 208 13.07 0.58 -19.58
C ILE A 208 14.07 1.33 -20.46
N ALA A 209 14.50 2.54 -20.08
CA ALA A 209 15.48 3.31 -20.80
C ALA A 209 16.85 2.58 -20.91
N GLU A 210 17.30 1.95 -19.82
CA GLU A 210 18.51 1.10 -19.85
C GLU A 210 18.36 -0.05 -20.85
N LEU A 211 17.22 -0.77 -20.84
CA LEU A 211 16.99 -1.90 -21.75
C LEU A 211 16.96 -1.47 -23.23
N VAL A 212 16.48 -0.27 -23.50
CA VAL A 212 16.52 0.31 -24.86
C VAL A 212 17.93 0.69 -25.24
N HIS A 213 18.71 1.33 -24.34
CA HIS A 213 20.10 1.68 -24.56
C HIS A 213 20.97 0.44 -24.82
N ASP A 214 20.74 -0.63 -24.08
CA ASP A 214 21.44 -1.91 -24.20
C ASP A 214 20.97 -2.73 -25.42
N LYS A 215 20.07 -2.19 -26.26
CA LYS A 215 19.49 -2.84 -27.43
C LYS A 215 18.79 -4.18 -27.12
N ARG A 216 18.32 -4.35 -25.89
CA ARG A 216 17.52 -5.54 -25.48
C ARG A 216 16.05 -5.36 -25.85
N ILE A 217 15.59 -4.11 -26.00
CA ILE A 217 14.26 -3.74 -26.51
C ILE A 217 14.47 -2.76 -27.65
N GLU A 218 13.84 -3.03 -28.78
CA GLU A 218 13.87 -2.19 -29.96
C GLU A 218 12.49 -1.55 -30.21
N GLY A 219 12.48 -0.45 -31.01
CA GLY A 219 11.24 0.19 -31.44
C GLY A 219 10.72 1.30 -30.52
N ILE A 220 11.37 1.55 -29.37
CA ILE A 220 11.02 2.67 -28.48
C ILE A 220 11.90 3.87 -28.85
N SER A 221 11.27 4.97 -29.28
CA SER A 221 11.98 6.20 -29.68
C SER A 221 11.95 7.28 -28.60
N ASP A 222 10.97 7.27 -27.70
CA ASP A 222 10.84 8.26 -26.62
C ASP A 222 10.10 7.64 -25.44
N ILE A 223 10.46 8.06 -24.22
CA ILE A 223 9.84 7.61 -22.97
C ILE A 223 9.53 8.86 -22.15
N ARG A 224 8.25 9.06 -21.82
CA ARG A 224 7.79 10.19 -21.03
C ARG A 224 7.10 9.75 -19.76
N LEU A 225 7.46 10.39 -18.67
CA LEU A 225 6.77 10.28 -17.40
C LEU A 225 5.72 11.39 -17.35
N SER A 226 4.44 11.03 -17.29
CA SER A 226 3.38 11.99 -17.02
C SER A 226 3.07 11.99 -15.54
N LEU A 227 3.15 13.14 -14.90
CA LEU A 227 2.70 13.36 -13.52
C LEU A 227 1.16 13.35 -13.54
N ILE A 228 0.57 12.18 -13.28
CA ILE A 228 -0.86 12.10 -12.99
C ILE A 228 -0.96 12.14 -11.46
N HIS A 229 -1.36 13.27 -10.91
CA HIS A 229 -1.86 13.34 -9.55
C HIS A 229 -3.15 12.51 -9.46
N ILE A 230 -3.07 11.34 -8.84
CA ILE A 230 -4.23 10.53 -8.50
C ILE A 230 -4.82 11.09 -7.19
N SER A 231 -5.18 12.37 -7.18
CA SER A 231 -5.81 13.00 -6.02
C SER A 231 -7.19 13.59 -6.30
N GLU A 232 -7.80 13.28 -7.46
CA GLU A 232 -9.21 13.61 -7.69
C GLU A 232 -9.90 12.53 -8.54
N PRO A 233 -11.02 11.95 -8.09
CA PRO A 233 -11.81 11.01 -8.89
C PRO A 233 -12.61 11.67 -10.03
N THR A 234 -12.41 12.95 -10.34
CA THR A 234 -13.19 13.70 -11.32
C THR A 234 -12.36 14.75 -12.06
N ARG A 235 -11.46 14.33 -12.95
CA ARG A 235 -11.14 15.07 -14.18
C ARG A 235 -10.29 14.21 -15.11
N ARG A 236 -10.93 13.68 -16.13
CA ARG A 236 -10.26 13.28 -17.37
C ARG A 236 -9.63 14.53 -17.98
N SER A 237 -8.34 14.72 -17.82
CA SER A 237 -7.60 15.68 -18.64
C SER A 237 -7.16 14.98 -19.91
N TYR A 238 -7.84 15.27 -20.98
CA TYR A 238 -7.32 15.03 -22.31
C TYR A 238 -6.16 16.00 -22.54
N ILE A 239 -4.98 15.47 -22.81
CA ILE A 239 -3.86 16.26 -23.33
C ILE A 239 -3.76 15.88 -24.81
N SER A 240 -4.03 16.88 -25.63
CA SER A 240 -3.80 16.93 -27.07
C SER A 240 -2.32 16.81 -27.44
#